data_9518e9d9242bb14ad9dc158c514792e3
#
_entry.id   9518e9d9242bb14ad9dc158c514792e3
#
_cell.length_a   1.000
_cell.length_b   1.000
_cell.length_c   1.000
_cell.angle_alpha   90.00
_cell.angle_beta   90.00
_cell.angle_gamma   90.00
#
_symmetry.space_group_name_H-M   'P 1'
#
loop_
_entity.id
_entity.type
_entity.pdbx_description
1 polymer ?
#
loop_
_entity_poly.entity_id
_entity_poly.type
_entity_poly.pdbx_seq_one_letter_code
_entity_poly.pdbx_strand_id
1 'polypeptide(L)'
;MFGILAYSFNIINLNFILSNIILISIFEIITIIGIVNILGIGLLICMGLKPEVVLSYWIIERILRYMYMIIDFMLDIVIKITNILSSFKYNIYVRNFNIAIYILYYLIIIFLCIYIILKAKNIKINQNIITENIIKDIINIIIFLCIIFGITILINIIYDNSVRKNTAYFIDIGQGDSSLIQTKDGKNILIDTGEGESNRYPAGKKILFPYLLKRNVHKLDLLIISHFDSDHSGGAKYILENMEVDKIIISPQFRYSKQYIEVMKVIIENNKKGKKTNVIYGINGGIIKCGKYFNMKIYGPINKYITKNILNNNSLVFLATIGNKKILYTGDIEKIAEEQIIKRIEGIHIDYLKVAHHGSRSSTTDIFLNNIKCKYFIISCRCK
;
A
#
# COMPACT_ATOMS: atom_id res chain seq x y z
N MET A 1 -8.56 11.68 14.45
CA MET A 1 -7.46 10.82 13.95
C MET A 1 -7.84 9.97 12.72
N PHE A 2 -9.04 9.35 12.65
CA PHE A 2 -9.49 8.57 11.48
C PHE A 2 -9.39 9.30 10.14
N GLY A 3 -9.91 10.53 10.05
CA GLY A 3 -9.90 11.29 8.80
C GLY A 3 -8.49 11.59 8.31
N ILE A 4 -7.56 11.90 9.23
CA ILE A 4 -6.15 12.17 8.88
C ILE A 4 -5.45 10.90 8.38
N LEU A 5 -5.66 9.76 9.02
CA LEU A 5 -5.10 8.48 8.59
C LEU A 5 -5.68 8.03 7.24
N ALA A 6 -6.99 8.17 7.06
CA ALA A 6 -7.66 7.86 5.80
C ALA A 6 -7.14 8.75 4.65
N TYR A 7 -6.94 10.04 4.90
CA TYR A 7 -6.39 10.98 3.93
C TYR A 7 -4.92 10.69 3.56
N SER A 8 -4.09 10.41 4.58
CA SER A 8 -2.65 10.24 4.38
C SER A 8 -2.27 8.87 3.81
N PHE A 9 -2.96 7.82 4.24
CA PHE A 9 -2.58 6.43 3.94
C PHE A 9 -3.61 5.64 3.15
N ASN A 10 -4.81 6.19 2.94
CA ASN A 10 -5.94 5.49 2.29
C ASN A 10 -6.32 4.16 2.98
N ILE A 11 -6.01 4.03 4.26
CA ILE A 11 -6.25 2.84 5.07
C ILE A 11 -6.87 3.27 6.40
N ILE A 12 -7.94 2.59 6.81
CA ILE A 12 -8.49 2.65 8.16
C ILE A 12 -8.31 1.27 8.78
N ASN A 13 -7.54 1.20 9.85
CA ASN A 13 -7.38 -0.02 10.62
C ASN A 13 -8.43 -0.02 11.76
N LEU A 14 -9.37 -0.98 11.73
CA LEU A 14 -10.41 -1.07 12.76
C LEU A 14 -9.87 -1.42 14.13
N ASN A 15 -8.71 -2.09 14.20
CA ASN A 15 -8.06 -2.39 15.48
C ASN A 15 -7.65 -1.13 16.23
N PHE A 16 -7.51 0.01 15.53
CA PHE A 16 -7.19 1.29 16.13
C PHE A 16 -8.23 1.72 17.18
N ILE A 17 -9.52 1.42 16.98
CA ILE A 17 -10.57 1.72 17.95
C ILE A 17 -10.35 0.90 19.22
N LEU A 18 -10.20 -0.42 19.07
CA LEU A 18 -9.97 -1.34 20.17
C LEU A 18 -8.65 -1.03 20.90
N SER A 19 -7.58 -0.78 20.13
CA SER A 19 -6.28 -0.41 20.68
C SER A 19 -6.38 0.86 21.54
N ASN A 20 -7.02 1.89 21.03
CA ASN A 20 -7.13 3.16 21.79
C ASN A 20 -7.96 3.02 23.06
N ILE A 21 -9.09 2.30 23.01
CA ILE A 21 -9.92 2.09 24.21
C ILE A 21 -9.12 1.36 25.29
N ILE A 22 -8.37 0.33 24.94
CA ILE A 22 -7.62 -0.48 25.90
C ILE A 22 -6.32 0.22 26.33
N LEU A 23 -5.54 0.69 25.35
CA LEU A 23 -4.18 1.18 25.62
C LEU A 23 -4.18 2.55 26.28
N ILE A 24 -5.12 3.47 25.95
CA ILE A 24 -5.18 4.79 26.55
C ILE A 24 -5.39 4.65 28.07
N SER A 25 -6.33 3.81 28.49
CA SER A 25 -6.61 3.59 29.92
C SER A 25 -5.40 3.03 30.67
N ILE A 26 -4.64 2.13 30.04
CA ILE A 26 -3.41 1.58 30.64
C ILE A 26 -2.31 2.65 30.71
N PHE A 27 -2.14 3.44 29.65
CA PHE A 27 -1.14 4.51 29.62
C PHE A 27 -1.42 5.62 30.62
N GLU A 28 -2.68 5.96 30.90
CA GLU A 28 -3.04 6.90 31.96
C GLU A 28 -2.54 6.43 33.33
N ILE A 29 -2.74 5.14 33.65
CA ILE A 29 -2.27 4.56 34.91
C ILE A 29 -0.75 4.56 34.96
N ILE A 30 -0.06 4.11 33.91
CA ILE A 30 1.40 4.12 33.82
C ILE A 30 1.96 5.53 34.02
N THR A 31 1.32 6.53 33.40
CA THR A 31 1.75 7.93 33.49
C THR A 31 1.63 8.45 34.92
N ILE A 32 0.52 8.18 35.59
CA ILE A 32 0.30 8.60 36.97
C ILE A 32 1.35 7.96 37.90
N ILE A 33 1.55 6.65 37.81
CA ILE A 33 2.54 5.92 38.60
C ILE A 33 3.96 6.46 38.31
N GLY A 34 4.28 6.72 37.02
CA GLY A 34 5.57 7.28 36.60
C GLY A 34 5.83 8.67 37.17
N ILE A 35 4.85 9.56 37.17
CA ILE A 35 4.96 10.90 37.76
C ILE A 35 5.18 10.80 39.29
N VAL A 36 4.42 9.96 39.96
CA VAL A 36 4.57 9.76 41.43
C VAL A 36 5.95 9.21 41.75
N ASN A 37 6.47 8.31 40.93
CA ASN A 37 7.82 7.75 41.06
C ASN A 37 8.90 8.83 40.90
N ILE A 38 8.81 9.66 39.85
CA ILE A 38 9.77 10.74 39.61
C ILE A 38 9.73 11.77 40.76
N LEU A 39 8.55 12.16 41.23
CA LEU A 39 8.40 13.07 42.35
C LEU A 39 8.95 12.50 43.64
N GLY A 40 8.75 11.18 43.89
CA GLY A 40 9.31 10.48 45.03
C GLY A 40 10.84 10.47 45.04
N ILE A 41 11.44 10.19 43.88
CA ILE A 41 12.90 10.26 43.70
C ILE A 41 13.41 11.69 43.91
N GLY A 42 12.73 12.69 43.36
CA GLY A 42 13.06 14.09 43.50
C GLY A 42 13.03 14.54 45.00
N LEU A 43 12.06 14.09 45.76
CA LEU A 43 11.97 14.36 47.19
C LEU A 43 13.16 13.73 47.96
N LEU A 44 13.52 12.48 47.66
CA LEU A 44 14.67 11.84 48.30
C LEU A 44 15.96 12.64 48.04
N ILE A 45 16.16 13.12 46.83
CA ILE A 45 17.31 13.94 46.46
C ILE A 45 17.30 15.29 47.17
N CYS A 46 16.16 15.99 47.18
CA CYS A 46 16.01 17.30 47.82
C CYS A 46 16.17 17.26 49.38
N MET A 47 15.75 16.16 49.98
CA MET A 47 15.89 15.98 51.43
C MET A 47 17.33 15.61 51.86
N GLY A 48 18.24 15.43 50.91
CA GLY A 48 19.64 15.06 51.16
C GLY A 48 19.78 13.74 51.94
N LEU A 49 18.80 12.86 51.85
CA LEU A 49 18.74 11.59 52.57
C LEU A 49 19.80 10.65 51.92
N LYS A 50 20.86 10.36 52.69
CA LYS A 50 21.86 9.39 52.30
C LYS A 50 21.46 7.98 52.72
N PRO A 51 21.79 6.93 51.94
CA PRO A 51 21.42 5.54 52.25
C PRO A 51 21.90 5.06 53.63
N GLU A 52 22.97 5.65 54.11
CA GLU A 52 23.71 5.18 55.30
C GLU A 52 23.11 5.55 56.65
N VAL A 53 22.10 6.43 56.71
CA VAL A 53 21.68 7.08 57.97
C VAL A 53 20.19 6.95 58.27
N VAL A 54 19.29 6.63 57.37
CA VAL A 54 17.85 6.73 57.64
C VAL A 54 17.05 5.51 57.15
N LEU A 55 16.37 4.84 58.08
CA LEU A 55 15.46 3.71 57.81
C LEU A 55 14.36 4.12 56.78
N SER A 56 13.90 5.34 56.80
CA SER A 56 12.94 5.88 55.84
C SER A 56 13.43 5.87 54.39
N TYR A 57 14.74 6.07 54.12
CA TYR A 57 15.31 5.97 52.79
C TYR A 57 15.09 4.57 52.17
N TRP A 58 15.40 3.52 52.95
CA TRP A 58 15.24 2.13 52.50
C TRP A 58 13.79 1.75 52.20
N ILE A 59 12.85 2.29 53.01
CA ILE A 59 11.42 2.05 52.80
C ILE A 59 10.95 2.74 51.52
N ILE A 60 11.31 4.01 51.32
CA ILE A 60 10.91 4.78 50.15
C ILE A 60 11.55 4.19 48.88
N GLU A 61 12.82 3.86 48.92
CA GLU A 61 13.52 3.21 47.79
C GLU A 61 12.84 1.90 47.41
N ARG A 62 12.45 1.07 48.39
CA ARG A 62 11.74 -0.18 48.15
C ARG A 62 10.36 0.07 47.51
N ILE A 63 9.62 1.05 47.95
CA ILE A 63 8.32 1.43 47.37
C ILE A 63 8.53 1.87 45.91
N LEU A 64 9.52 2.72 45.64
CA LEU A 64 9.82 3.19 44.27
C LEU A 64 10.24 2.05 43.33
N ARG A 65 11.01 1.08 43.84
CA ARG A 65 11.34 -0.14 43.08
C ARG A 65 10.10 -0.97 42.76
N TYR A 66 9.18 -1.15 43.69
CA TYR A 66 7.93 -1.87 43.41
C TYR A 66 7.07 -1.12 42.36
N MET A 67 6.98 0.21 42.46
CA MET A 67 6.27 1.02 41.46
C MET A 67 6.91 0.87 40.07
N TYR A 68 8.24 0.84 39.99
CA TYR A 68 8.95 0.58 38.74
C TYR A 68 8.64 -0.81 38.18
N MET A 69 8.65 -1.86 39.02
CA MET A 69 8.29 -3.22 38.60
C MET A 69 6.84 -3.30 38.09
N ILE A 70 5.91 -2.53 38.67
CA ILE A 70 4.52 -2.46 38.20
C ILE A 70 4.48 -1.81 36.82
N ILE A 71 5.20 -0.71 36.61
CA ILE A 71 5.29 -0.03 35.30
C ILE A 71 5.82 -1.00 34.24
N ASP A 72 6.91 -1.70 34.54
CA ASP A 72 7.56 -2.65 33.63
C ASP A 72 6.61 -3.80 33.25
N PHE A 73 5.93 -4.37 34.23
CA PHE A 73 4.88 -5.37 34.03
C PHE A 73 3.71 -4.85 33.16
N MET A 74 3.27 -3.62 33.39
CA MET A 74 2.20 -3.01 32.58
C MET A 74 2.65 -2.74 31.15
N LEU A 75 3.91 -2.34 30.93
CA LEU A 75 4.48 -2.17 29.60
C LEU A 75 4.57 -3.50 28.85
N ASP A 76 4.94 -4.58 29.51
CA ASP A 76 4.91 -5.93 28.94
C ASP A 76 3.51 -6.35 28.48
N ILE A 77 2.48 -6.03 29.29
CA ILE A 77 1.08 -6.26 28.94
C ILE A 77 0.72 -5.44 27.68
N VAL A 78 1.09 -4.16 27.64
CA VAL A 78 0.86 -3.28 26.47
C VAL A 78 1.49 -3.87 25.21
N ILE A 79 2.74 -4.33 25.29
CA ILE A 79 3.44 -4.96 24.16
C ILE A 79 2.71 -6.22 23.70
N LYS A 80 2.31 -7.11 24.63
CA LYS A 80 1.55 -8.32 24.30
C LYS A 80 0.21 -8.01 23.64
N ILE A 81 -0.56 -7.08 24.19
CA ILE A 81 -1.85 -6.65 23.63
C ILE A 81 -1.64 -6.06 22.23
N THR A 82 -0.63 -5.20 22.05
CA THR A 82 -0.30 -4.60 20.75
C THR A 82 0.05 -5.66 19.71
N ASN A 83 0.85 -6.67 20.08
CA ASN A 83 1.21 -7.77 19.20
C ASN A 83 -0.02 -8.62 18.82
N ILE A 84 -0.92 -8.91 19.76
CA ILE A 84 -2.17 -9.61 19.48
C ILE A 84 -3.05 -8.79 18.53
N LEU A 85 -3.27 -7.51 18.83
CA LEU A 85 -4.10 -6.63 18.00
C LEU A 85 -3.51 -6.43 16.60
N SER A 86 -2.18 -6.36 16.48
CA SER A 86 -1.51 -6.22 15.17
C SER A 86 -1.60 -7.48 14.30
N SER A 87 -1.86 -8.65 14.90
CA SER A 87 -2.07 -9.89 14.16
C SER A 87 -3.41 -9.93 13.41
N PHE A 88 -4.40 -9.14 13.85
CA PHE A 88 -5.68 -9.01 13.17
C PHE A 88 -5.60 -8.00 12.03
N LYS A 89 -5.68 -8.46 10.79
CA LYS A 89 -5.59 -7.62 9.58
C LYS A 89 -6.96 -7.05 9.17
N TYR A 90 -7.62 -6.29 10.05
CA TYR A 90 -8.87 -5.61 9.72
C TYR A 90 -8.61 -4.21 9.13
N ASN A 91 -8.05 -4.18 7.93
CA ASN A 91 -7.83 -2.95 7.19
C ASN A 91 -8.98 -2.68 6.23
N ILE A 92 -9.59 -1.52 6.35
CA ILE A 92 -10.52 -0.99 5.35
C ILE A 92 -9.72 -0.03 4.46
N TYR A 93 -9.65 -0.37 3.16
CA TYR A 93 -9.03 0.50 2.18
C TYR A 93 -10.03 1.58 1.76
N VAL A 94 -9.64 2.82 1.93
CA VAL A 94 -10.50 3.97 1.66
C VAL A 94 -10.07 4.63 0.36
N ARG A 95 -11.06 4.99 -0.45
CA ARG A 95 -10.81 5.75 -1.67
C ARG A 95 -10.11 7.08 -1.34
N ASN A 96 -9.22 7.50 -2.22
CA ASN A 96 -8.61 8.82 -2.13
C ASN A 96 -9.65 9.88 -2.53
N PHE A 97 -10.16 10.60 -1.54
CA PHE A 97 -11.13 11.66 -1.73
C PHE A 97 -10.48 13.03 -1.67
N ASN A 98 -11.18 14.05 -2.23
CA ASN A 98 -10.78 15.44 -2.10
C ASN A 98 -10.76 15.84 -0.60
N ILE A 99 -9.81 16.71 -0.22
CA ILE A 99 -9.66 17.24 1.15
C ILE A 99 -10.96 17.83 1.71
N ALA A 100 -11.82 18.40 0.85
CA ALA A 100 -13.12 18.94 1.25
C ALA A 100 -14.00 17.92 1.97
N ILE A 101 -13.95 16.64 1.59
CA ILE A 101 -14.71 15.57 2.24
C ILE A 101 -14.24 15.35 3.67
N TYR A 102 -12.93 15.41 3.92
CA TYR A 102 -12.38 15.28 5.26
C TYR A 102 -12.68 16.49 6.14
N ILE A 103 -12.72 17.70 5.56
CA ILE A 103 -13.15 18.91 6.29
C ILE A 103 -14.61 18.78 6.72
N LEU A 104 -15.50 18.37 5.82
CA LEU A 104 -16.92 18.16 6.14
C LEU A 104 -17.11 17.08 7.22
N TYR A 105 -16.34 16.01 7.18
CA TYR A 105 -16.34 14.97 8.20
C TYR A 105 -16.00 15.54 9.58
N TYR A 106 -14.95 16.37 9.70
CA TYR A 106 -14.60 16.97 10.99
C TYR A 106 -15.60 18.00 11.46
N LEU A 107 -16.20 18.78 10.55
CA LEU A 107 -17.29 19.70 10.91
C LEU A 107 -18.48 18.95 11.51
N ILE A 108 -18.89 17.83 10.92
CA ILE A 108 -19.96 16.98 11.45
C ILE A 108 -19.61 16.51 12.88
N ILE A 109 -18.37 16.06 13.12
CA ILE A 109 -17.92 15.63 14.45
C ILE A 109 -17.99 16.78 15.45
N ILE A 110 -17.52 17.98 15.09
CA ILE A 110 -17.54 19.16 15.96
C ILE A 110 -18.98 19.49 16.37
N PHE A 111 -19.91 19.57 15.41
CA PHE A 111 -21.32 19.86 15.72
C PHE A 111 -21.96 18.74 16.54
N LEU A 112 -21.60 17.48 16.32
CA LEU A 112 -22.06 16.36 17.13
C LEU A 112 -21.55 16.46 18.58
N CYS A 113 -20.29 16.84 18.78
CA CYS A 113 -19.74 17.06 20.13
C CYS A 113 -20.46 18.23 20.84
N ILE A 114 -20.70 19.35 20.15
CA ILE A 114 -21.46 20.49 20.70
C ILE A 114 -22.87 20.05 21.09
N TYR A 115 -23.56 19.29 20.24
CA TYR A 115 -24.87 18.72 20.53
C TYR A 115 -24.88 17.88 21.81
N ILE A 116 -23.92 16.96 21.96
CA ILE A 116 -23.80 16.08 23.14
C ILE A 116 -23.56 16.90 24.39
N ILE A 117 -22.67 17.90 24.35
CA ILE A 117 -22.36 18.78 25.49
C ILE A 117 -23.59 19.57 25.91
N LEU A 118 -24.33 20.18 24.99
CA LEU A 118 -25.50 20.95 25.25
C LEU A 118 -26.63 20.08 25.80
N LYS A 119 -26.83 18.89 25.25
CA LYS A 119 -27.82 17.93 25.75
C LYS A 119 -27.49 17.46 27.17
N ALA A 120 -26.22 17.20 27.47
CA ALA A 120 -25.78 16.81 28.82
C ALA A 120 -25.97 17.94 29.85
N LYS A 121 -25.75 19.21 29.45
CA LYS A 121 -26.02 20.37 30.28
C LYS A 121 -27.51 20.57 30.51
N ASN A 122 -28.35 20.37 29.50
CA ASN A 122 -29.79 20.54 29.57
C ASN A 122 -30.48 19.54 30.54
N ILE A 123 -29.91 18.35 30.72
CA ILE A 123 -30.34 17.35 31.68
C ILE A 123 -30.08 17.84 33.16
N LYS A 124 -29.07 18.72 33.36
CA LYS A 124 -28.68 19.23 34.69
C LYS A 124 -29.32 20.57 35.08
N ILE A 125 -29.82 21.34 34.12
CA ILE A 125 -30.35 22.69 34.33
C ILE A 125 -31.76 22.73 33.75
N ASN A 126 -32.77 22.83 34.61
CA ASN A 126 -34.21 22.93 34.31
C ASN A 126 -34.52 23.57 32.95
N GLN A 127 -35.34 22.84 32.15
CA GLN A 127 -35.82 23.12 30.80
C GLN A 127 -36.07 24.60 30.53
N ASN A 128 -35.17 25.26 29.82
CA ASN A 128 -35.42 26.54 29.18
C ASN A 128 -35.73 26.31 27.69
N ILE A 129 -36.86 26.86 27.22
CA ILE A 129 -37.33 26.80 25.80
C ILE A 129 -36.21 27.22 24.82
N ILE A 130 -35.34 28.14 25.21
CA ILE A 130 -34.20 28.61 24.43
C ILE A 130 -33.21 27.48 24.10
N THR A 131 -32.93 26.59 25.09
CA THR A 131 -31.99 25.48 24.88
C THR A 131 -32.54 24.39 23.97
N GLU A 132 -33.85 24.16 23.95
CA GLU A 132 -34.49 23.20 23.02
C GLU A 132 -34.42 23.67 21.57
N ASN A 133 -34.64 24.96 21.32
CA ASN A 133 -34.54 25.53 19.98
C ASN A 133 -33.10 25.46 19.45
N ILE A 134 -32.10 25.79 20.25
CA ILE A 134 -30.68 25.67 19.87
C ILE A 134 -30.33 24.20 19.55
N ILE A 135 -30.83 23.24 20.32
CA ILE A 135 -30.61 21.81 20.08
C ILE A 135 -31.21 21.38 18.74
N LYS A 136 -32.45 21.86 18.42
CA LYS A 136 -33.09 21.57 17.10
C LYS A 136 -32.30 22.17 15.97
N ASP A 137 -31.82 23.41 16.10
CA ASP A 137 -31.01 24.06 15.06
C ASP A 137 -29.70 23.31 14.81
N ILE A 138 -29.03 22.84 15.86
CA ILE A 138 -27.81 22.03 15.74
C ILE A 138 -28.09 20.69 15.03
N ILE A 139 -29.21 20.03 15.35
CA ILE A 139 -29.62 18.80 14.66
C ILE A 139 -29.84 19.08 13.17
N ASN A 140 -30.55 20.16 12.82
CA ASN A 140 -30.79 20.56 11.43
C ASN A 140 -29.47 20.84 10.71
N ILE A 141 -28.52 21.50 11.34
CA ILE A 141 -27.18 21.74 10.78
C ILE A 141 -26.45 20.41 10.56
N ILE A 142 -26.48 19.48 11.49
CA ILE A 142 -25.85 18.17 11.35
C ILE A 142 -26.46 17.41 10.16
N ILE A 143 -27.79 17.37 10.04
CA ILE A 143 -28.50 16.74 8.93
C ILE A 143 -28.07 17.36 7.61
N PHE A 144 -28.06 18.69 7.53
CA PHE A 144 -27.65 19.43 6.34
C PHE A 144 -26.19 19.11 5.94
N LEU A 145 -25.27 19.10 6.92
CA LEU A 145 -23.86 18.72 6.68
C LEU A 145 -23.73 17.28 6.20
N CYS A 146 -24.50 16.34 6.76
CA CYS A 146 -24.51 14.96 6.32
C CYS A 146 -25.00 14.81 4.87
N ILE A 147 -26.03 15.57 4.48
CA ILE A 147 -26.53 15.59 3.09
C ILE A 147 -25.44 16.13 2.15
N ILE A 148 -24.81 17.27 2.48
CA ILE A 148 -23.72 17.84 1.69
C ILE A 148 -22.56 16.85 1.58
N PHE A 149 -22.20 16.19 2.68
CA PHE A 149 -21.14 15.18 2.71
C PHE A 149 -21.45 14.04 1.73
N GLY A 150 -22.66 13.50 1.77
CA GLY A 150 -23.10 12.43 0.85
C GLY A 150 -23.07 12.89 -0.62
N ILE A 151 -23.59 14.10 -0.92
CA ILE A 151 -23.57 14.67 -2.27
C ILE A 151 -22.12 14.87 -2.74
N THR A 152 -21.23 15.38 -1.90
CA THR A 152 -19.83 15.61 -2.25
C THR A 152 -19.11 14.30 -2.58
N ILE A 153 -19.36 13.23 -1.81
CA ILE A 153 -18.84 11.88 -2.10
C ILE A 153 -19.34 11.41 -3.48
N LEU A 154 -20.65 11.54 -3.73
CA LEU A 154 -21.25 11.11 -4.99
C LEU A 154 -20.67 11.85 -6.18
N ILE A 155 -20.55 13.18 -6.10
CA ILE A 155 -19.93 14.02 -7.13
C ILE A 155 -18.48 13.57 -7.39
N ASN A 156 -17.68 13.32 -6.34
CA ASN A 156 -16.30 12.84 -6.51
C ASN A 156 -16.25 11.49 -7.23
N ILE A 157 -17.14 10.56 -6.90
CA ILE A 157 -17.22 9.25 -7.56
C ILE A 157 -17.58 9.39 -9.05
N ILE A 158 -18.57 10.22 -9.36
CA ILE A 158 -19.01 10.45 -10.74
C ILE A 158 -17.90 11.16 -11.54
N TYR A 159 -17.30 12.20 -10.96
CA TYR A 159 -16.22 12.94 -11.60
C TYR A 159 -15.02 12.03 -11.93
N ASP A 160 -14.53 11.28 -10.97
CA ASP A 160 -13.40 10.36 -11.19
C ASP A 160 -13.69 9.34 -12.30
N ASN A 161 -14.92 8.84 -12.38
CA ASN A 161 -15.31 7.90 -13.41
C ASN A 161 -15.42 8.57 -14.81
N SER A 162 -15.86 9.82 -14.86
CA SER A 162 -16.05 10.57 -16.13
C SER A 162 -14.73 11.04 -16.73
N VAL A 163 -13.73 11.38 -15.90
CA VAL A 163 -12.41 11.87 -16.35
C VAL A 163 -11.35 10.79 -16.50
N ARG A 164 -11.70 9.52 -16.34
CA ARG A 164 -10.75 8.42 -16.54
C ARG A 164 -10.14 8.46 -17.94
N LYS A 165 -8.83 8.38 -17.97
CA LYS A 165 -8.02 8.31 -19.19
C LYS A 165 -7.24 7.01 -19.24
N ASN A 166 -6.89 6.59 -20.45
CA ASN A 166 -5.89 5.54 -20.61
C ASN A 166 -4.52 6.10 -20.23
N THR A 167 -3.96 5.66 -19.12
CA THR A 167 -2.73 6.20 -18.57
C THR A 167 -1.80 5.07 -18.14
N ALA A 168 -0.53 5.17 -18.49
CA ALA A 168 0.54 4.33 -17.99
C ALA A 168 1.42 5.16 -17.03
N TYR A 169 1.62 4.66 -15.81
CA TYR A 169 2.47 5.24 -14.79
C TYR A 169 3.69 4.35 -14.62
N PHE A 170 4.88 4.88 -14.85
CA PHE A 170 6.13 4.23 -14.50
C PHE A 170 6.50 4.69 -13.10
N ILE A 171 6.56 3.74 -12.17
CA ILE A 171 6.62 4.03 -10.74
C ILE A 171 8.08 4.00 -10.31
N ASP A 172 8.55 5.08 -9.70
CA ASP A 172 9.86 5.08 -9.05
C ASP A 172 9.79 4.25 -7.77
N ILE A 173 10.30 3.04 -7.84
CA ILE A 173 10.40 2.09 -6.73
C ILE A 173 11.82 1.91 -6.21
N GLY A 174 12.75 2.79 -6.64
CA GLY A 174 14.19 2.66 -6.42
C GLY A 174 14.82 1.70 -7.40
N GLN A 175 15.48 0.65 -6.93
CA GLN A 175 16.00 -0.40 -7.84
C GLN A 175 14.87 -1.32 -8.27
N GLY A 176 14.79 -1.61 -9.58
CA GLY A 176 13.84 -2.51 -10.18
C GLY A 176 12.74 -1.83 -11.01
N ASP A 177 11.77 -2.60 -11.41
CA ASP A 177 10.69 -2.16 -12.30
C ASP A 177 9.31 -2.30 -11.67
N SER A 178 8.47 -1.29 -11.91
CA SER A 178 7.03 -1.39 -11.73
C SER A 178 6.31 -0.35 -12.57
N SER A 179 5.23 -0.76 -13.24
CA SER A 179 4.36 0.18 -13.94
C SER A 179 2.89 -0.18 -13.77
N LEU A 180 2.05 0.84 -13.59
CA LEU A 180 0.61 0.73 -13.47
C LEU A 180 -0.05 1.29 -14.72
N ILE A 181 -0.93 0.51 -15.33
CA ILE A 181 -1.80 0.97 -16.42
C ILE A 181 -3.22 1.04 -15.89
N GLN A 182 -3.81 2.21 -15.99
CA GLN A 182 -5.23 2.44 -15.72
C GLN A 182 -5.94 2.78 -17.03
N THR A 183 -7.01 2.06 -17.33
CA THR A 183 -7.75 2.27 -18.57
C THR A 183 -9.01 3.11 -18.36
N LYS A 184 -9.52 3.70 -19.42
CA LYS A 184 -10.75 4.50 -19.40
C LYS A 184 -11.97 3.70 -18.93
N ASP A 185 -12.02 2.40 -19.20
CA ASP A 185 -13.05 1.46 -18.72
C ASP A 185 -12.78 0.90 -17.32
N GLY A 186 -11.82 1.48 -16.59
CA GLY A 186 -11.57 1.22 -15.18
C GLY A 186 -10.76 -0.03 -14.88
N LYS A 187 -10.05 -0.59 -15.86
CA LYS A 187 -9.15 -1.72 -15.64
C LYS A 187 -7.83 -1.26 -15.06
N ASN A 188 -7.30 -2.02 -14.11
CA ASN A 188 -6.02 -1.79 -13.46
C ASN A 188 -5.09 -2.95 -13.78
N ILE A 189 -4.01 -2.66 -14.48
CA ILE A 189 -2.99 -3.61 -14.90
C ILE A 189 -1.67 -3.21 -14.26
N LEU A 190 -1.08 -4.09 -13.49
CA LEU A 190 0.23 -3.87 -12.87
C LEU A 190 1.26 -4.74 -13.59
N ILE A 191 2.39 -4.16 -13.94
CA ILE A 191 3.51 -4.83 -14.60
C ILE A 191 4.71 -4.68 -13.70
N ASP A 192 5.23 -5.80 -13.21
CA ASP A 192 6.28 -5.93 -12.21
C ASP A 192 5.99 -5.22 -10.87
N THR A 193 6.73 -5.53 -9.84
CA THR A 193 6.39 -5.15 -8.46
C THR A 193 7.57 -4.64 -7.64
N GLY A 194 8.74 -4.52 -8.25
CA GLY A 194 9.95 -4.09 -7.58
C GLY A 194 10.46 -5.08 -6.53
N GLU A 195 11.38 -4.61 -5.71
CA GLU A 195 12.06 -5.40 -4.68
C GLU A 195 11.14 -5.88 -3.56
N GLY A 196 11.43 -7.07 -3.03
CA GLY A 196 10.69 -7.74 -1.98
C GLY A 196 11.19 -7.50 -0.56
N GLU A 197 10.59 -8.23 0.39
CA GLU A 197 10.84 -8.08 1.83
C GLU A 197 12.24 -8.52 2.30
N SER A 198 12.99 -9.28 1.50
CA SER A 198 14.34 -9.75 1.85
C SER A 198 15.40 -8.65 1.93
N ASN A 199 15.10 -7.46 1.43
CA ASN A 199 16.02 -6.33 1.41
C ASN A 199 15.66 -5.28 2.48
N ARG A 200 16.63 -4.45 2.85
CA ARG A 200 16.44 -3.35 3.83
C ARG A 200 15.27 -2.42 3.50
N TYR A 201 14.86 -2.37 2.23
CA TYR A 201 13.77 -1.51 1.77
C TYR A 201 12.81 -2.25 0.85
N PRO A 202 11.77 -2.91 1.41
CA PRO A 202 10.77 -3.64 0.63
C PRO A 202 9.90 -2.70 -0.19
N ALA A 203 10.26 -2.45 -1.44
CA ALA A 203 9.57 -1.51 -2.33
C ALA A 203 8.09 -1.86 -2.54
N GLY A 204 7.78 -3.15 -2.68
CA GLY A 204 6.40 -3.62 -2.82
C GLY A 204 5.47 -3.17 -1.69
N LYS A 205 5.95 -3.20 -0.44
CA LYS A 205 5.20 -2.81 0.75
C LYS A 205 5.21 -1.29 1.00
N LYS A 206 6.40 -0.67 0.88
CA LYS A 206 6.60 0.72 1.34
C LYS A 206 6.28 1.76 0.27
N ILE A 207 6.41 1.43 -1.01
CA ILE A 207 6.20 2.35 -2.12
C ILE A 207 5.00 1.92 -2.97
N LEU A 208 5.06 0.71 -3.54
CA LEU A 208 4.10 0.28 -4.55
C LEU A 208 2.68 0.19 -4.00
N PHE A 209 2.48 -0.53 -2.91
CA PHE A 209 1.14 -0.73 -2.35
C PHE A 209 0.48 0.59 -1.92
N PRO A 210 1.14 1.52 -1.18
CA PRO A 210 0.58 2.85 -0.90
C PRO A 210 0.32 3.67 -2.16
N TYR A 211 1.19 3.57 -3.18
CA TYR A 211 0.97 4.24 -4.46
C TYR A 211 -0.30 3.75 -5.16
N LEU A 212 -0.53 2.43 -5.19
CA LEU A 212 -1.74 1.83 -5.75
C LEU A 212 -3.00 2.34 -5.04
N LEU A 213 -3.00 2.35 -3.71
CA LEU A 213 -4.13 2.89 -2.92
C LEU A 213 -4.37 4.37 -3.21
N LYS A 214 -3.31 5.18 -3.29
CA LYS A 214 -3.41 6.60 -3.63
C LYS A 214 -3.98 6.83 -5.04
N ARG A 215 -3.80 5.88 -5.96
CA ARG A 215 -4.40 5.85 -7.30
C ARG A 215 -5.79 5.22 -7.35
N ASN A 216 -6.42 4.96 -6.20
CA ASN A 216 -7.71 4.30 -6.07
C ASN A 216 -7.74 2.87 -6.68
N VAL A 217 -6.60 2.18 -6.65
CA VAL A 217 -6.48 0.78 -7.07
C VAL A 217 -6.66 -0.11 -5.84
N HIS A 218 -7.82 -0.71 -5.71
CA HIS A 218 -8.15 -1.65 -4.63
C HIS A 218 -8.19 -3.09 -5.10
N LYS A 219 -8.12 -3.28 -6.41
CA LYS A 219 -8.13 -4.56 -7.10
C LYS A 219 -7.31 -4.45 -8.39
N LEU A 220 -6.59 -5.51 -8.74
CA LEU A 220 -5.90 -5.65 -10.02
C LEU A 220 -6.67 -6.61 -10.91
N ASP A 221 -7.06 -6.16 -12.09
CA ASP A 221 -7.64 -7.03 -13.13
C ASP A 221 -6.56 -7.93 -13.75
N LEU A 222 -5.32 -7.43 -13.77
CA LEU A 222 -4.19 -8.14 -14.33
C LEU A 222 -2.89 -7.76 -13.63
N LEU A 223 -2.13 -8.75 -13.18
CA LEU A 223 -0.74 -8.62 -12.75
C LEU A 223 0.13 -9.33 -13.78
N ILE A 224 1.18 -8.68 -14.26
CA ILE A 224 2.14 -9.23 -15.21
C ILE A 224 3.50 -9.25 -14.51
N ILE A 225 4.13 -10.40 -14.42
CA ILE A 225 5.50 -10.55 -13.95
C ILE A 225 6.38 -10.92 -15.14
N SER A 226 7.27 -10.01 -15.51
CA SER A 226 8.17 -10.20 -16.65
C SER A 226 9.11 -11.39 -16.44
N HIS A 227 9.71 -11.47 -15.26
CA HIS A 227 10.55 -12.57 -14.80
C HIS A 227 10.64 -12.59 -13.27
N PHE A 228 11.29 -13.64 -12.71
CA PHE A 228 11.30 -13.85 -11.28
C PHE A 228 12.60 -13.43 -10.58
N ASP A 229 13.23 -12.33 -11.02
CA ASP A 229 14.24 -11.65 -10.21
C ASP A 229 13.61 -10.79 -9.14
N SER A 230 14.37 -10.53 -8.06
CA SER A 230 13.85 -9.89 -6.85
C SER A 230 13.38 -8.46 -7.08
N ASP A 231 14.04 -7.74 -7.97
CA ASP A 231 13.74 -6.33 -8.31
C ASP A 231 12.59 -6.17 -9.32
N HIS A 232 12.02 -7.27 -9.82
CA HIS A 232 10.80 -7.30 -10.64
C HIS A 232 9.62 -7.98 -9.93
N SER A 233 9.86 -9.11 -9.29
CA SER A 233 8.80 -9.94 -8.71
C SER A 233 8.75 -9.93 -7.18
N GLY A 234 9.72 -9.29 -6.52
CA GLY A 234 9.87 -9.38 -5.08
C GLY A 234 8.69 -8.82 -4.29
N GLY A 235 8.02 -7.78 -4.79
CA GLY A 235 6.83 -7.21 -4.17
C GLY A 235 5.55 -8.00 -4.42
N ALA A 236 5.53 -8.95 -5.36
CA ALA A 236 4.31 -9.64 -5.80
C ALA A 236 3.62 -10.41 -4.67
N LYS A 237 4.39 -11.05 -3.79
CA LYS A 237 3.86 -11.72 -2.59
C LYS A 237 3.01 -10.76 -1.77
N TYR A 238 3.56 -9.60 -1.41
CA TYR A 238 2.87 -8.62 -0.59
C TYR A 238 1.59 -8.09 -1.26
N ILE A 239 1.65 -7.83 -2.57
CA ILE A 239 0.47 -7.39 -3.35
C ILE A 239 -0.62 -8.47 -3.33
N LEU A 240 -0.29 -9.74 -3.61
CA LEU A 240 -1.24 -10.86 -3.62
C LEU A 240 -1.84 -11.16 -2.23
N GLU A 241 -1.10 -10.92 -1.15
CA GLU A 241 -1.60 -11.09 0.22
C GLU A 241 -2.60 -10.00 0.62
N ASN A 242 -2.43 -8.76 0.10
CA ASN A 242 -3.15 -7.58 0.56
C ASN A 242 -4.13 -7.00 -0.46
N MET A 243 -4.13 -7.47 -1.71
CA MET A 243 -4.99 -6.99 -2.80
C MET A 243 -5.57 -8.17 -3.59
N GLU A 244 -6.79 -7.99 -4.10
CA GLU A 244 -7.40 -8.96 -5.00
C GLU A 244 -6.78 -8.84 -6.39
N VAL A 245 -6.42 -9.99 -6.98
CA VAL A 245 -5.83 -10.06 -8.33
C VAL A 245 -6.60 -11.12 -9.14
N ASP A 246 -7.29 -10.70 -10.19
CA ASP A 246 -8.10 -11.63 -11.00
C ASP A 246 -7.24 -12.59 -11.82
N LYS A 247 -6.23 -12.03 -12.49
CA LYS A 247 -5.34 -12.79 -13.38
C LYS A 247 -3.90 -12.41 -13.14
N ILE A 248 -3.02 -13.38 -13.19
CA ILE A 248 -1.58 -13.16 -13.22
C ILE A 248 -0.99 -13.80 -14.45
N ILE A 249 -0.19 -13.04 -15.19
CA ILE A 249 0.60 -13.54 -16.32
C ILE A 249 2.04 -13.63 -15.88
N ILE A 250 2.64 -14.76 -16.08
CA ILE A 250 4.02 -15.03 -15.70
C ILE A 250 4.80 -15.64 -16.87
N SER A 251 6.09 -15.38 -16.90
CA SER A 251 6.98 -16.12 -17.80
C SER A 251 7.04 -17.60 -17.40
N PRO A 252 7.13 -18.53 -18.37
CA PRO A 252 7.21 -19.95 -18.08
C PRO A 252 8.54 -20.43 -17.48
N GLN A 253 9.42 -19.54 -17.05
CA GLN A 253 10.79 -19.83 -16.55
C GLN A 253 10.89 -20.13 -15.04
N PHE A 254 9.98 -20.76 -14.44
CA PHE A 254 9.72 -20.80 -12.99
C PHE A 254 10.55 -21.80 -12.15
N ARG A 255 11.37 -22.68 -12.76
CA ARG A 255 11.91 -23.87 -12.07
C ARG A 255 12.89 -23.61 -10.91
N TYR A 256 13.54 -22.45 -10.85
CA TYR A 256 14.66 -22.22 -9.92
C TYR A 256 14.54 -20.93 -9.11
N SER A 257 13.40 -20.22 -9.18
CA SER A 257 13.24 -18.95 -8.47
C SER A 257 12.52 -19.12 -7.14
N LYS A 258 13.13 -18.61 -6.07
CA LYS A 258 12.49 -18.50 -4.75
C LYS A 258 11.21 -17.66 -4.82
N GLN A 259 11.25 -16.56 -5.58
CA GLN A 259 10.14 -15.63 -5.76
C GLN A 259 8.94 -16.31 -6.43
N TYR A 260 9.19 -17.16 -7.44
CA TYR A 260 8.14 -17.95 -8.06
C TYR A 260 7.41 -18.83 -7.04
N ILE A 261 8.19 -19.56 -6.22
CA ILE A 261 7.61 -20.46 -5.21
C ILE A 261 6.77 -19.67 -4.20
N GLU A 262 7.25 -18.52 -3.73
CA GLU A 262 6.52 -17.66 -2.80
C GLU A 262 5.22 -17.12 -3.40
N VAL A 263 5.26 -16.63 -4.64
CA VAL A 263 4.08 -16.14 -5.36
C VAL A 263 3.05 -17.26 -5.53
N MET A 264 3.46 -18.44 -5.98
CA MET A 264 2.54 -19.56 -6.19
C MET A 264 1.93 -20.07 -4.88
N LYS A 265 2.68 -20.10 -3.77
CA LYS A 265 2.15 -20.45 -2.45
C LYS A 265 1.01 -19.50 -2.05
N VAL A 266 1.22 -18.18 -2.19
CA VAL A 266 0.18 -17.21 -1.85
C VAL A 266 -1.04 -17.34 -2.73
N ILE A 267 -0.88 -17.59 -4.03
CA ILE A 267 -2.00 -17.81 -4.95
C ILE A 267 -2.81 -19.05 -4.53
N ILE A 268 -2.14 -20.16 -4.21
CA ILE A 268 -2.81 -21.39 -3.75
C ILE A 268 -3.57 -21.13 -2.45
N GLU A 269 -2.97 -20.44 -1.48
CA GLU A 269 -3.61 -20.10 -0.22
C GLU A 269 -4.82 -19.17 -0.41
N ASN A 270 -4.69 -18.15 -1.27
CA ASN A 270 -5.78 -17.25 -1.60
C ASN A 270 -6.94 -17.98 -2.28
N ASN A 271 -6.63 -18.86 -3.22
CA ASN A 271 -7.65 -19.65 -3.91
C ASN A 271 -8.41 -20.57 -2.95
N LYS A 272 -7.75 -21.17 -1.96
CA LYS A 272 -8.40 -21.93 -0.87
C LYS A 272 -9.32 -21.07 -0.02
N LYS A 273 -9.04 -19.77 0.13
CA LYS A 273 -9.86 -18.80 0.87
C LYS A 273 -10.95 -18.15 0.00
N GLY A 274 -11.15 -18.63 -1.23
CA GLY A 274 -12.17 -18.10 -2.15
C GLY A 274 -11.75 -16.89 -3.01
N LYS A 275 -10.54 -16.40 -2.83
CA LYS A 275 -9.97 -15.31 -3.67
C LYS A 275 -9.31 -15.96 -4.90
N LYS A 276 -10.06 -16.15 -5.97
CA LYS A 276 -9.56 -16.85 -7.17
C LYS A 276 -8.67 -15.96 -8.02
N THR A 277 -7.38 -16.31 -8.11
CA THR A 277 -6.43 -15.74 -9.06
C THR A 277 -6.11 -16.76 -10.16
N ASN A 278 -6.39 -16.41 -11.42
CA ASN A 278 -6.09 -17.25 -12.57
C ASN A 278 -4.65 -17.04 -13.03
N VAL A 279 -3.85 -18.10 -13.06
CA VAL A 279 -2.47 -18.08 -13.53
C VAL A 279 -2.42 -18.40 -15.02
N ILE A 280 -1.77 -17.54 -15.81
CA ILE A 280 -1.58 -17.67 -17.25
C ILE A 280 -0.08 -17.65 -17.53
N TYR A 281 0.41 -18.66 -18.24
CA TYR A 281 1.78 -18.66 -18.72
C TYR A 281 1.86 -17.91 -20.06
N GLY A 282 2.73 -16.89 -20.09
CA GLY A 282 2.93 -16.06 -21.28
C GLY A 282 3.73 -16.80 -22.34
N ILE A 283 3.07 -17.18 -23.42
CA ILE A 283 3.69 -17.90 -24.53
C ILE A 283 3.77 -16.97 -25.74
N ASN A 284 4.89 -17.03 -26.46
CA ASN A 284 5.09 -16.29 -27.68
C ASN A 284 3.94 -16.47 -28.69
N GLY A 285 3.49 -15.35 -29.27
CA GLY A 285 2.33 -15.30 -30.16
C GLY A 285 0.99 -15.14 -29.40
N GLY A 286 0.98 -15.32 -28.07
CA GLY A 286 -0.21 -15.13 -27.25
C GLY A 286 -0.73 -13.68 -27.28
N ILE A 287 -2.06 -13.54 -27.34
CA ILE A 287 -2.74 -12.25 -27.24
C ILE A 287 -3.67 -12.29 -26.05
N ILE A 288 -3.50 -11.31 -25.14
CA ILE A 288 -4.30 -11.20 -23.93
C ILE A 288 -4.98 -9.83 -23.91
N LYS A 289 -6.29 -9.84 -23.65
CA LYS A 289 -7.09 -8.62 -23.53
C LYS A 289 -7.55 -8.41 -22.11
N CYS A 290 -7.55 -7.14 -21.66
CA CYS A 290 -8.11 -6.74 -20.38
C CYS A 290 -8.97 -5.48 -20.59
N GLY A 291 -10.29 -5.66 -20.61
CA GLY A 291 -11.23 -4.62 -21.00
C GLY A 291 -11.15 -4.22 -22.47
N LYS A 292 -11.69 -3.02 -22.76
CA LYS A 292 -11.78 -2.50 -24.15
C LYS A 292 -10.48 -1.85 -24.61
N TYR A 293 -9.73 -1.25 -23.70
CA TYR A 293 -8.62 -0.33 -24.04
C TYR A 293 -7.23 -0.91 -23.80
N PHE A 294 -7.11 -2.15 -23.30
CA PHE A 294 -5.85 -2.81 -23.11
C PHE A 294 -5.81 -4.17 -23.82
N ASN A 295 -4.79 -4.35 -24.64
CA ASN A 295 -4.38 -5.66 -25.12
C ASN A 295 -2.85 -5.77 -25.13
N MET A 296 -2.35 -6.99 -24.97
CA MET A 296 -0.92 -7.29 -25.11
C MET A 296 -0.71 -8.43 -26.07
N LYS A 297 0.33 -8.31 -26.89
CA LYS A 297 0.83 -9.38 -27.75
C LYS A 297 2.22 -9.78 -27.28
N ILE A 298 2.42 -11.06 -27.03
CA ILE A 298 3.66 -11.62 -26.47
C ILE A 298 4.60 -12.02 -27.60
N TYR A 299 5.86 -11.59 -27.49
CA TYR A 299 6.93 -11.86 -28.46
C TYR A 299 8.05 -12.73 -27.86
N GLY A 300 8.15 -12.83 -26.54
CA GLY A 300 9.12 -13.63 -25.81
C GLY A 300 8.59 -14.09 -24.46
N PRO A 301 9.19 -15.12 -23.83
CA PRO A 301 10.26 -15.94 -24.38
C PRO A 301 9.81 -16.81 -25.55
N ILE A 302 10.77 -17.17 -26.41
CA ILE A 302 10.52 -18.08 -27.53
C ILE A 302 10.61 -19.53 -27.01
N ASN A 303 10.07 -20.50 -27.75
CA ASN A 303 9.96 -21.92 -27.36
C ASN A 303 11.29 -22.61 -26.99
N LYS A 304 12.42 -21.96 -27.22
CA LYS A 304 13.74 -22.47 -26.85
C LYS A 304 14.31 -21.66 -25.70
N TYR A 305 14.45 -22.27 -24.53
CA TYR A 305 15.04 -21.64 -23.35
C TYR A 305 16.49 -21.21 -23.60
N ILE A 306 16.79 -19.98 -23.17
CA ILE A 306 18.15 -19.46 -23.11
C ILE A 306 18.71 -19.84 -21.75
N THR A 307 19.81 -20.61 -21.75
CA THR A 307 20.44 -21.09 -20.49
C THR A 307 21.36 -20.06 -19.87
N LYS A 308 21.90 -19.12 -20.65
CA LYS A 308 22.71 -18.02 -20.14
C LYS A 308 21.82 -16.96 -19.51
N ASN A 309 22.11 -16.58 -18.29
CA ASN A 309 21.32 -15.63 -17.48
C ASN A 309 19.81 -15.95 -17.59
N ILE A 310 19.46 -17.15 -17.10
CA ILE A 310 18.21 -17.83 -17.41
C ILE A 310 16.96 -17.03 -17.00
N LEU A 311 17.02 -16.26 -15.92
CA LEU A 311 15.89 -15.45 -15.47
C LEU A 311 15.66 -14.28 -16.43
N ASN A 312 16.70 -13.50 -16.70
CA ASN A 312 16.62 -12.30 -17.51
C ASN A 312 16.31 -12.63 -18.98
N ASN A 313 17.07 -13.52 -19.59
CA ASN A 313 16.92 -13.81 -21.02
C ASN A 313 15.63 -14.55 -21.40
N ASN A 314 14.90 -15.08 -20.42
CA ASN A 314 13.57 -15.66 -20.63
C ASN A 314 12.46 -14.76 -20.04
N SER A 315 12.69 -13.47 -19.93
CA SER A 315 11.65 -12.50 -19.54
C SER A 315 10.51 -12.47 -20.54
N LEU A 316 9.31 -12.16 -20.07
CA LEU A 316 8.19 -11.82 -20.94
C LEU A 316 8.52 -10.55 -21.72
N VAL A 317 8.55 -10.68 -23.04
CA VAL A 317 8.61 -9.54 -23.95
C VAL A 317 7.25 -9.39 -24.61
N PHE A 318 6.63 -8.23 -24.45
CA PHE A 318 5.30 -8.00 -25.00
C PHE A 318 5.07 -6.54 -25.41
N LEU A 319 4.24 -6.37 -26.43
CA LEU A 319 3.73 -5.07 -26.83
C LEU A 319 2.37 -4.85 -26.20
N ALA A 320 2.30 -3.91 -25.27
CA ALA A 320 1.05 -3.44 -24.70
C ALA A 320 0.46 -2.35 -25.58
N THR A 321 -0.80 -2.50 -25.99
CA THR A 321 -1.58 -1.47 -26.67
C THR A 321 -2.62 -0.92 -25.70
N ILE A 322 -2.55 0.40 -25.46
CA ILE A 322 -3.39 1.11 -24.50
C ILE A 322 -4.11 2.22 -25.25
N GLY A 323 -5.36 1.96 -25.63
CA GLY A 323 -6.06 2.84 -26.57
C GLY A 323 -5.33 2.87 -27.91
N ASN A 324 -4.75 4.03 -28.27
CA ASN A 324 -3.97 4.20 -29.51
C ASN A 324 -2.45 4.21 -29.29
N LYS A 325 -1.97 3.99 -28.05
CA LYS A 325 -0.55 4.00 -27.72
C LYS A 325 0.00 2.61 -27.57
N LYS A 326 1.25 2.41 -27.98
CA LYS A 326 1.97 1.14 -27.97
C LYS A 326 3.24 1.25 -27.13
N ILE A 327 3.34 0.39 -26.14
CA ILE A 327 4.49 0.30 -25.23
C ILE A 327 5.10 -1.08 -25.35
N LEU A 328 6.37 -1.17 -25.72
CA LEU A 328 7.12 -2.42 -25.71
C LEU A 328 7.78 -2.59 -24.34
N TYR A 329 7.41 -3.66 -23.64
CA TYR A 329 8.04 -4.11 -22.41
C TYR A 329 8.98 -5.26 -22.74
N THR A 330 10.21 -5.14 -22.28
CA THR A 330 11.29 -6.09 -22.62
C THR A 330 11.76 -6.90 -21.42
N GLY A 331 11.31 -6.55 -20.20
CA GLY A 331 11.90 -7.09 -18.99
C GLY A 331 13.40 -6.85 -18.98
N ASP A 332 14.18 -7.85 -18.58
CA ASP A 332 15.63 -7.76 -18.47
C ASP A 332 16.37 -8.60 -19.51
N ILE A 333 15.77 -8.77 -20.71
CA ILE A 333 16.44 -9.50 -21.79
C ILE A 333 17.78 -8.89 -22.14
N GLU A 334 18.73 -9.74 -22.48
CA GLU A 334 20.04 -9.37 -22.98
C GLU A 334 20.17 -9.66 -24.49
N LYS A 335 21.31 -9.28 -25.08
CA LYS A 335 21.61 -9.41 -26.51
C LYS A 335 21.12 -10.73 -27.14
N ILE A 336 21.34 -11.88 -26.47
CA ILE A 336 20.97 -13.20 -27.01
C ILE A 336 19.45 -13.32 -27.20
N ALA A 337 18.67 -12.82 -26.26
CA ALA A 337 17.21 -12.83 -26.33
C ALA A 337 16.69 -11.78 -27.32
N GLU A 338 17.35 -10.63 -27.40
CA GLU A 338 17.04 -9.56 -28.37
C GLU A 338 17.15 -10.09 -29.78
N GLU A 339 18.28 -10.76 -30.11
CA GLU A 339 18.51 -11.36 -31.45
C GLU A 339 17.42 -12.36 -31.86
N GLN A 340 16.85 -13.08 -30.90
CA GLN A 340 15.76 -14.02 -31.16
C GLN A 340 14.43 -13.33 -31.49
N ILE A 341 14.15 -12.17 -30.93
CA ILE A 341 12.85 -11.50 -31.08
C ILE A 341 12.84 -10.41 -32.15
N ILE A 342 13.99 -9.88 -32.56
CA ILE A 342 14.13 -8.77 -33.54
C ILE A 342 13.25 -9.00 -34.77
N LYS A 343 13.39 -10.14 -35.45
CA LYS A 343 12.62 -10.47 -36.66
C LYS A 343 11.10 -10.45 -36.47
N ARG A 344 10.63 -10.53 -35.24
CA ARG A 344 9.20 -10.58 -34.90
C ARG A 344 8.63 -9.21 -34.61
N ILE A 345 9.46 -8.26 -34.20
CA ILE A 345 9.10 -6.89 -33.89
C ILE A 345 9.57 -5.87 -34.89
N GLU A 346 10.35 -6.32 -35.88
CA GLU A 346 10.82 -5.48 -37.00
C GLU A 346 9.65 -4.78 -37.70
N GLY A 347 9.80 -3.48 -37.97
CA GLY A 347 8.78 -2.65 -38.60
C GLY A 347 7.55 -2.29 -37.76
N ILE A 348 7.42 -2.80 -36.55
CA ILE A 348 6.32 -2.45 -35.65
C ILE A 348 6.57 -1.04 -35.14
N HIS A 349 5.56 -0.16 -35.28
CA HIS A 349 5.61 1.16 -34.67
C HIS A 349 5.40 1.05 -33.15
N ILE A 350 6.33 1.61 -32.38
CA ILE A 350 6.35 1.62 -30.90
C ILE A 350 6.40 3.07 -30.45
N ASP A 351 5.42 3.51 -29.64
CA ASP A 351 5.46 4.85 -29.07
C ASP A 351 6.52 4.93 -27.95
N TYR A 352 6.58 3.92 -27.08
CA TYR A 352 7.46 3.87 -25.91
C TYR A 352 8.13 2.51 -25.80
N LEU A 353 9.43 2.51 -25.53
CA LEU A 353 10.19 1.33 -25.15
C LEU A 353 10.55 1.42 -23.67
N LYS A 354 10.12 0.44 -22.87
CA LYS A 354 10.73 0.21 -21.56
C LYS A 354 12.05 -0.49 -21.80
N VAL A 355 13.13 0.25 -21.59
CA VAL A 355 14.51 -0.20 -21.85
C VAL A 355 14.84 -1.41 -20.98
N ALA A 356 15.43 -2.43 -21.60
CA ALA A 356 15.74 -3.70 -20.96
C ALA A 356 16.83 -3.53 -19.88
N HIS A 357 16.69 -4.32 -18.80
CA HIS A 357 17.70 -4.51 -17.76
C HIS A 357 18.26 -3.18 -17.22
N HIS A 358 17.36 -2.23 -16.95
CA HIS A 358 17.65 -0.91 -16.36
C HIS A 358 18.70 -0.09 -17.15
N GLY A 359 18.86 -0.37 -18.46
CA GLY A 359 19.88 0.25 -19.28
C GLY A 359 21.27 -0.38 -19.14
N SER A 360 21.34 -1.65 -18.74
CA SER A 360 22.60 -2.41 -18.69
C SER A 360 23.31 -2.44 -20.04
N ARG A 361 24.64 -2.44 -20.01
CA ARG A 361 25.47 -2.56 -21.23
C ARG A 361 25.27 -3.86 -22.01
N SER A 362 24.74 -4.90 -21.38
CA SER A 362 24.44 -6.20 -22.01
C SER A 362 23.12 -6.22 -22.80
N SER A 363 22.33 -5.15 -22.70
CA SER A 363 20.95 -5.08 -23.16
C SER A 363 20.70 -3.84 -24.00
N THR A 364 19.58 -3.83 -24.74
CA THR A 364 19.16 -2.73 -25.63
C THR A 364 20.29 -2.35 -26.61
N THR A 365 20.76 -3.39 -27.33
CA THR A 365 21.89 -3.28 -28.24
C THR A 365 21.58 -2.39 -29.45
N ASP A 366 22.62 -1.83 -30.09
CA ASP A 366 22.48 -1.03 -31.32
C ASP A 366 21.71 -1.79 -32.39
N ILE A 367 21.98 -3.11 -32.52
CA ILE A 367 21.25 -3.98 -33.47
C ILE A 367 19.77 -3.99 -33.14
N PHE A 368 19.40 -4.11 -31.84
CA PHE A 368 18.01 -4.08 -31.41
C PHE A 368 17.37 -2.73 -31.70
N LEU A 369 18.03 -1.63 -31.34
CA LEU A 369 17.55 -0.27 -31.55
C LEU A 369 17.35 0.08 -33.03
N ASN A 370 18.26 -0.36 -33.90
CA ASN A 370 18.16 -0.09 -35.33
C ASN A 370 17.01 -0.84 -36.01
N ASN A 371 16.53 -1.92 -35.44
CA ASN A 371 15.40 -2.72 -35.96
C ASN A 371 14.03 -2.32 -35.43
N ILE A 372 13.97 -1.44 -34.42
CA ILE A 372 12.71 -0.95 -33.84
C ILE A 372 12.51 0.52 -34.17
N LYS A 373 11.27 0.91 -34.53
CA LYS A 373 10.88 2.30 -34.69
C LYS A 373 10.22 2.80 -33.40
N CYS A 374 11.02 3.33 -32.48
CA CYS A 374 10.54 3.81 -31.19
C CYS A 374 10.69 5.32 -31.07
N LYS A 375 9.68 5.98 -30.47
CA LYS A 375 9.69 7.43 -30.29
C LYS A 375 10.30 7.86 -28.96
N TYR A 376 10.02 7.13 -27.89
CA TYR A 376 10.48 7.47 -26.53
C TYR A 376 11.00 6.24 -25.80
N PHE A 377 12.05 6.46 -25.00
CA PHE A 377 12.70 5.43 -24.19
C PHE A 377 12.47 5.71 -22.72
N ILE A 378 12.12 4.67 -21.95
CA ILE A 378 11.87 4.77 -20.52
C ILE A 378 12.87 3.86 -19.81
N ILE A 379 13.68 4.43 -18.92
CA ILE A 379 14.68 3.72 -18.14
C ILE A 379 14.29 3.82 -16.68
N SER A 380 14.11 2.70 -16.01
CA SER A 380 13.97 2.62 -14.58
C SER A 380 15.32 2.25 -13.98
N CYS A 381 15.97 3.17 -13.31
CA CYS A 381 17.23 2.92 -12.63
C CYS A 381 17.30 3.76 -11.35
N ARG A 382 18.04 3.28 -10.38
CA ARG A 382 18.32 4.05 -9.17
C ARG A 382 19.39 5.11 -9.49
N CYS A 383 19.06 6.37 -9.30
CA CYS A 383 20.10 7.43 -9.28
C CYS A 383 21.04 7.16 -8.10
N LYS A 384 22.35 7.15 -8.38
CA LYS A 384 23.39 7.02 -7.35
C LYS A 384 23.60 8.35 -6.66
#